data_5e1015fb79228115497d3ba9ddd7bdb1
#
_entry.id   5e1015fb79228115497d3ba9ddd7bdb1
#
_cell.length_a   1.000
_cell.length_b   1.000
_cell.length_c   1.000
_cell.angle_alpha   90.00
_cell.angle_beta   90.00
_cell.angle_gamma   90.00
#
_symmetry.space_group_name_H-M   'P 1'
#
loop_
_entity.id
_entity.type
_entity.pdbx_description
1 polymer ?
#
loop_
_entity_poly.entity_id
_entity_poly.type
_entity_poly.pdbx_seq_one_letter_code
_entity_poly.pdbx_strand_id
1 'polypeptide(L)'
;MAKEKKETKGIKGYLNKVFIDGLSGMALGLFATLIIGTIVGQIAGFVGGTAGLYMKYTANIAKSLMGAGIGVGVASKFKEGPLVTVSAAVAGMISAFPTAFIDGVITSGIAWGAPGNPLSAFIAAYVAIEAGHLVSGKTPVDICLLYTSPSPRDRTR
;
A
#
# COMPACT_ATOMS: atom_id res chain seq x y z
N MET A 1 29.36 -8.17 -26.10
CA MET A 1 28.00 -8.32 -26.64
C MET A 1 27.13 -9.36 -25.90
N ALA A 2 27.63 -10.51 -25.46
CA ALA A 2 26.79 -11.51 -24.75
C ALA A 2 26.42 -11.11 -23.29
N LYS A 3 27.29 -10.35 -22.61
CA LYS A 3 27.06 -9.90 -21.22
C LYS A 3 25.98 -8.80 -21.14
N GLU A 4 25.97 -7.88 -22.11
CA GLU A 4 24.98 -6.80 -22.21
C GLU A 4 23.56 -7.31 -22.50
N LYS A 5 23.46 -8.37 -23.32
CA LYS A 5 22.18 -9.01 -23.65
C LYS A 5 21.56 -9.77 -22.47
N LYS A 6 22.40 -10.25 -21.53
CA LYS A 6 21.95 -10.96 -20.32
C LYS A 6 21.46 -9.98 -19.24
N GLU A 7 22.11 -8.83 -19.11
CA GLU A 7 21.69 -7.76 -18.18
C GLU A 7 20.39 -7.09 -18.64
N THR A 8 20.25 -6.78 -19.93
CA THR A 8 19.01 -6.21 -20.48
C THR A 8 17.83 -7.18 -20.36
N LYS A 9 18.05 -8.49 -20.41
CA LYS A 9 17.01 -9.49 -20.20
C LYS A 9 16.60 -9.56 -18.72
N GLY A 10 17.55 -9.37 -17.78
CA GLY A 10 17.31 -9.30 -16.34
C GLY A 10 16.49 -8.05 -15.96
N ILE A 11 16.89 -6.88 -16.45
CA ILE A 11 16.22 -5.61 -16.16
C ILE A 11 14.81 -5.59 -16.77
N LYS A 12 14.64 -6.04 -18.01
CA LYS A 12 13.32 -6.13 -18.65
C LYS A 12 12.40 -7.11 -17.90
N GLY A 13 12.93 -8.24 -17.43
CA GLY A 13 12.16 -9.21 -16.64
C GLY A 13 11.75 -8.64 -15.29
N TYR A 14 12.65 -7.91 -14.64
CA TYR A 14 12.38 -7.24 -13.37
C TYR A 14 11.35 -6.12 -13.52
N LEU A 15 11.53 -5.24 -14.50
CA LEU A 15 10.55 -4.18 -14.80
C LEU A 15 9.18 -4.76 -15.14
N ASN A 16 9.13 -5.81 -15.95
CA ASN A 16 7.86 -6.46 -16.30
C ASN A 16 7.16 -7.04 -15.08
N LYS A 17 7.90 -7.67 -14.17
CA LYS A 17 7.37 -8.17 -12.90
C LYS A 17 6.87 -7.03 -12.01
N VAL A 18 7.64 -5.96 -11.86
CA VAL A 18 7.25 -4.78 -11.07
C VAL A 18 5.98 -4.15 -11.63
N PHE A 19 5.92 -3.98 -12.96
CA PHE A 19 4.73 -3.40 -13.60
C PHE A 19 3.52 -4.34 -13.51
N ILE A 20 3.64 -5.62 -13.83
CA ILE A 20 2.50 -6.52 -13.82
C ILE A 20 2.03 -6.83 -12.41
N ASP A 21 2.92 -7.30 -11.54
CA ASP A 21 2.56 -7.67 -10.17
C ASP A 21 2.29 -6.44 -9.31
N GLY A 22 3.09 -5.38 -9.45
CA GLY A 22 2.93 -4.15 -8.71
C GLY A 22 1.63 -3.43 -9.05
N LEU A 23 1.32 -3.22 -10.34
CA LEU A 23 0.06 -2.59 -10.75
C LEU A 23 -1.15 -3.45 -10.41
N SER A 24 -1.03 -4.78 -10.50
CA SER A 24 -2.08 -5.70 -10.03
C SER A 24 -2.32 -5.56 -8.52
N GLY A 25 -1.25 -5.43 -7.72
CA GLY A 25 -1.34 -5.17 -6.28
C GLY A 25 -1.96 -3.81 -5.98
N MET A 26 -1.55 -2.77 -6.70
CA MET A 26 -2.14 -1.44 -6.62
C MET A 26 -3.65 -1.48 -6.90
N ALA A 27 -4.07 -2.15 -7.98
CA ALA A 27 -5.48 -2.27 -8.33
C ALA A 27 -6.29 -2.99 -7.25
N LEU A 28 -5.77 -4.08 -6.68
CA LEU A 28 -6.44 -4.80 -5.60
C LEU A 28 -6.64 -3.91 -4.36
N GLY A 29 -5.60 -3.20 -3.94
CA GLY A 29 -5.69 -2.30 -2.79
C GLY A 29 -6.62 -1.11 -3.03
N LEU A 30 -6.56 -0.52 -4.23
CA LEU A 30 -7.44 0.56 -4.64
C LEU A 30 -8.91 0.11 -4.64
N PHE A 31 -9.20 -1.01 -5.29
CA PHE A 31 -10.57 -1.52 -5.39
C PHE A 31 -11.13 -1.92 -4.02
N ALA A 32 -10.34 -2.56 -3.17
CA ALA A 32 -10.79 -2.96 -1.84
C ALA A 32 -11.26 -1.74 -1.02
N THR A 33 -10.51 -0.65 -1.00
CA THR A 33 -10.84 0.54 -0.24
C THR A 33 -11.97 1.36 -0.86
N LEU A 34 -11.93 1.59 -2.17
CA LEU A 34 -12.93 2.41 -2.86
C LEU A 34 -14.29 1.70 -2.98
N ILE A 35 -14.30 0.39 -3.27
CA ILE A 35 -15.54 -0.37 -3.38
C ILE A 35 -16.24 -0.43 -2.03
N ILE A 36 -15.52 -0.78 -0.96
CA ILE A 36 -16.09 -0.80 0.39
C ILE A 36 -16.62 0.58 0.78
N GLY A 37 -15.82 1.63 0.60
CA GLY A 37 -16.23 3.00 0.88
C GLY A 37 -17.44 3.46 0.08
N THR A 38 -17.54 3.03 -1.18
CA THR A 38 -18.67 3.39 -2.04
C THR A 38 -19.94 2.63 -1.65
N ILE A 39 -19.86 1.32 -1.41
CA ILE A 39 -21.02 0.50 -1.00
C ILE A 39 -21.57 1.02 0.32
N VAL A 40 -20.73 1.22 1.34
CA VAL A 40 -21.17 1.74 2.64
C VAL A 40 -21.78 3.13 2.48
N GLY A 41 -21.22 3.98 1.62
CA GLY A 41 -21.75 5.31 1.33
C GLY A 41 -23.13 5.28 0.66
N GLN A 42 -23.38 4.33 -0.22
CA GLN A 42 -24.69 4.15 -0.86
C GLN A 42 -25.73 3.65 0.15
N ILE A 43 -25.38 2.65 0.97
CA ILE A 43 -26.27 2.16 2.03
C ILE A 43 -26.61 3.27 3.02
N ALA A 44 -25.66 4.13 3.36
CA ALA A 44 -25.87 5.29 4.22
C ALA A 44 -26.93 6.25 3.67
N GLY A 45 -27.02 6.39 2.33
CA GLY A 45 -28.04 7.20 1.68
C GLY A 45 -29.47 6.63 1.84
N PHE A 46 -29.61 5.31 1.89
CA PHE A 46 -30.90 4.65 2.09
C PHE A 46 -31.34 4.63 3.54
N VAL A 47 -30.42 4.46 4.49
CA VAL A 47 -30.71 4.38 5.92
C VAL A 47 -31.20 5.72 6.49
N GLY A 48 -30.62 6.83 6.03
CA GLY A 48 -30.99 8.18 6.51
C GLY A 48 -30.76 8.42 7.99
N GLY A 49 -31.15 9.59 8.49
CA GLY A 49 -31.07 9.93 9.89
C GLY A 49 -29.63 9.90 10.46
N THR A 50 -29.52 9.82 11.78
CA THR A 50 -28.23 9.82 12.49
C THR A 50 -27.38 8.57 12.14
N ALA A 51 -28.01 7.41 11.96
CA ALA A 51 -27.32 6.20 11.57
C ALA A 51 -26.69 6.33 10.17
N GLY A 52 -27.39 6.91 9.22
CA GLY A 52 -26.88 7.21 7.89
C GLY A 52 -25.70 8.16 7.92
N LEU A 53 -25.68 9.15 8.83
CA LEU A 53 -24.53 10.06 9.00
C LEU A 53 -23.28 9.30 9.49
N TYR A 54 -23.39 8.43 10.46
CA TYR A 54 -22.28 7.60 10.94
C TYR A 54 -21.73 6.68 9.83
N MET A 55 -22.62 6.05 9.06
CA MET A 55 -22.23 5.22 7.92
C MET A 55 -21.51 6.03 6.83
N LYS A 56 -21.99 7.25 6.55
CA LYS A 56 -21.36 8.15 5.59
C LYS A 56 -19.95 8.57 6.03
N TYR A 57 -19.78 8.83 7.31
CA TYR A 57 -18.48 9.12 7.91
C TYR A 57 -17.53 7.92 7.77
N THR A 58 -17.97 6.71 8.10
CA THR A 58 -17.20 5.48 7.93
C THR A 58 -16.81 5.24 6.46
N ALA A 59 -17.72 5.49 5.53
CA ALA A 59 -17.46 5.39 4.10
C ALA A 59 -16.36 6.36 3.63
N ASN A 60 -16.36 7.58 4.16
CA ASN A 60 -15.32 8.57 3.82
C ASN A 60 -13.96 8.15 4.38
N ILE A 61 -13.90 7.61 5.60
CA ILE A 61 -12.66 7.06 6.16
C ILE A 61 -12.14 5.90 5.28
N ALA A 62 -13.01 4.96 4.90
CA ALA A 62 -12.61 3.84 4.05
C ALA A 62 -12.01 4.31 2.72
N LYS A 63 -12.58 5.34 2.10
CA LYS A 63 -12.04 5.95 0.88
C LYS A 63 -10.71 6.66 1.12
N SER A 64 -10.53 7.32 2.26
CA SER A 64 -9.27 8.00 2.59
C SER A 64 -8.11 7.04 2.80
N LEU A 65 -8.38 5.78 3.18
CA LEU A 65 -7.37 4.72 3.35
C LEU A 65 -6.85 4.14 2.02
N MET A 66 -7.25 4.69 0.87
CA MET A 66 -6.85 4.22 -0.46
C MET A 66 -5.33 4.04 -0.59
N GLY A 67 -4.54 5.01 -0.13
CA GLY A 67 -3.09 4.96 -0.20
C GLY A 67 -2.49 3.81 0.61
N ALA A 68 -2.99 3.57 1.81
CA ALA A 68 -2.60 2.44 2.64
C ALA A 68 -3.00 1.11 2.00
N GLY A 69 -4.21 1.03 1.44
CA GLY A 69 -4.69 -0.14 0.71
C GLY A 69 -3.78 -0.50 -0.47
N ILE A 70 -3.36 0.50 -1.25
CA ILE A 70 -2.40 0.32 -2.35
C ILE A 70 -1.08 -0.25 -1.81
N GLY A 71 -0.53 0.32 -0.74
CA GLY A 71 0.71 -0.15 -0.13
C GLY A 71 0.65 -1.60 0.31
N VAL A 72 -0.42 -1.99 1.00
CA VAL A 72 -0.66 -3.39 1.41
C VAL A 72 -0.84 -4.30 0.19
N GLY A 73 -1.60 -3.87 -0.80
CA GLY A 73 -1.86 -4.64 -2.01
C GLY A 73 -0.58 -4.95 -2.79
N VAL A 74 0.29 -3.95 -2.95
CA VAL A 74 1.60 -4.12 -3.61
C VAL A 74 2.49 -5.06 -2.79
N ALA A 75 2.68 -4.81 -1.50
CA ALA A 75 3.50 -5.64 -0.62
C ALA A 75 3.02 -7.11 -0.58
N SER A 76 1.71 -7.33 -0.56
CA SER A 76 1.11 -8.67 -0.61
C SER A 76 1.44 -9.41 -1.92
N LYS A 77 1.42 -8.71 -3.06
CA LYS A 77 1.80 -9.32 -4.35
C LYS A 77 3.27 -9.69 -4.42
N PHE A 78 4.12 -8.90 -3.80
CA PHE A 78 5.56 -9.21 -3.68
C PHE A 78 5.85 -10.24 -2.59
N LYS A 79 4.84 -10.68 -1.82
CA LYS A 79 4.94 -11.64 -0.70
C LYS A 79 5.89 -11.16 0.40
N GLU A 80 5.81 -9.87 0.70
CA GLU A 80 6.64 -9.24 1.71
C GLU A 80 6.25 -9.63 3.13
N GLY A 81 7.22 -9.52 4.05
CA GLY A 81 6.98 -9.74 5.46
C GLY A 81 6.06 -8.67 6.08
N PRO A 82 5.48 -8.94 7.26
CA PRO A 82 4.51 -8.04 7.90
C PRO A 82 5.04 -6.62 8.12
N LEU A 83 6.30 -6.49 8.53
CA LEU A 83 6.92 -5.19 8.80
C LEU A 83 7.05 -4.35 7.53
N VAL A 84 7.52 -4.95 6.44
CA VAL A 84 7.65 -4.29 5.14
C VAL A 84 6.28 -3.91 4.60
N THR A 85 5.27 -4.76 4.79
CA THR A 85 3.89 -4.49 4.39
C THR A 85 3.32 -3.27 5.12
N VAL A 86 3.54 -3.15 6.43
CA VAL A 86 3.10 -1.98 7.21
C VAL A 86 3.85 -0.73 6.76
N SER A 87 5.16 -0.81 6.52
CA SER A 87 5.96 0.31 6.02
C SER A 87 5.48 0.79 4.65
N ALA A 88 5.17 -0.14 3.75
CA ALA A 88 4.60 0.17 2.44
C ALA A 88 3.20 0.82 2.54
N ALA A 89 2.37 0.37 3.50
CA ALA A 89 1.07 0.96 3.76
C ALA A 89 1.20 2.43 4.23
N VAL A 90 2.12 2.68 5.16
CA VAL A 90 2.36 4.04 5.67
C VAL A 90 2.89 4.96 4.57
N ALA A 91 3.89 4.51 3.81
CA ALA A 91 4.46 5.28 2.70
C ALA A 91 3.41 5.58 1.62
N GLY A 92 2.60 4.58 1.26
CA GLY A 92 1.51 4.74 0.31
C GLY A 92 0.45 5.72 0.81
N MET A 93 0.10 5.66 2.09
CA MET A 93 -0.86 6.60 2.70
C MET A 93 -0.35 8.04 2.66
N ILE A 94 0.89 8.28 3.08
CA ILE A 94 1.48 9.62 3.10
C ILE A 94 1.51 10.21 1.69
N SER A 95 1.92 9.44 0.69
CA SER A 95 2.09 9.95 -0.67
C SER A 95 0.80 10.05 -1.47
N ALA A 96 -0.31 9.45 -0.99
CA ALA A 96 -1.63 9.64 -1.58
C ALA A 96 -2.14 11.10 -1.42
N PHE A 97 -1.56 11.88 -0.51
CA PHE A 97 -1.88 13.29 -0.25
C PHE A 97 -0.74 14.25 -0.62
N PRO A 98 -0.37 14.38 -1.91
CA PRO A 98 0.80 15.15 -2.32
C PRO A 98 0.70 16.65 -2.01
N THR A 99 -0.51 17.21 -1.92
CA THR A 99 -0.73 18.63 -1.62
C THR A 99 -0.28 19.01 -0.20
N ALA A 100 -0.30 18.10 0.75
CA ALA A 100 0.21 18.33 2.09
C ALA A 100 1.73 18.53 2.15
N PHE A 101 2.45 18.07 1.15
CA PHE A 101 3.91 18.20 1.05
C PHE A 101 4.38 19.38 0.21
N ILE A 102 3.55 19.85 -0.75
CA ILE A 102 3.96 20.87 -1.74
C ILE A 102 3.79 22.28 -1.17
N ASP A 103 2.76 22.52 -0.38
CA ASP A 103 2.46 23.86 0.14
C ASP A 103 3.15 24.17 1.48
N GLY A 104 4.04 23.32 1.96
CA GLY A 104 4.75 23.55 3.23
C GLY A 104 3.83 23.61 4.46
N VAL A 105 2.55 23.34 4.31
CA VAL A 105 1.54 23.39 5.35
C VAL A 105 1.42 22.06 6.08
N ILE A 106 2.50 21.63 6.71
CA ILE A 106 2.43 20.61 7.77
C ILE A 106 1.93 21.25 9.08
N THR A 107 1.36 22.45 9.04
CA THR A 107 1.16 23.24 10.24
C THR A 107 -0.17 23.05 10.94
N SER A 108 -1.10 22.36 10.42
CA SER A 108 -2.35 22.21 11.16
C SER A 108 -3.11 20.99 10.71
N GLY A 109 -2.93 19.95 11.47
CA GLY A 109 -3.81 18.79 11.45
C GLY A 109 -4.19 18.36 10.04
N ILE A 110 -3.99 17.15 9.76
CA ILE A 110 -4.42 16.48 8.54
C ILE A 110 -5.84 16.97 8.20
N ALA A 111 -5.93 18.00 7.36
CA ALA A 111 -7.13 18.22 6.62
C ALA A 111 -7.27 17.00 5.71
N TRP A 112 -8.09 16.06 6.13
CA TRP A 112 -8.40 14.85 5.39
C TRP A 112 -9.08 15.23 4.07
N GLY A 113 -8.28 15.81 3.16
CA GLY A 113 -8.67 15.92 1.78
C GLY A 113 -8.84 14.52 1.18
N ALA A 114 -9.63 14.39 0.15
CA ALA A 114 -9.73 13.12 -0.55
C ALA A 114 -8.35 12.76 -1.12
N PRO A 115 -7.84 11.51 -0.91
CA PRO A 115 -6.61 11.08 -1.53
C PRO A 115 -6.77 11.14 -3.05
N GLY A 116 -5.88 11.86 -3.71
CA GLY A 116 -6.04 12.19 -5.13
C GLY A 116 -5.08 11.46 -6.07
N ASN A 117 -4.03 10.82 -5.55
CA ASN A 117 -2.96 10.32 -6.40
C ASN A 117 -2.59 8.85 -6.12
N PRO A 118 -3.28 7.87 -6.75
CA PRO A 118 -2.98 6.46 -6.58
C PRO A 118 -1.61 6.04 -7.14
N LEU A 119 -1.13 6.71 -8.18
CA LEU A 119 0.17 6.41 -8.76
C LEU A 119 1.32 6.83 -7.84
N SER A 120 1.20 7.97 -7.18
CA SER A 120 2.15 8.42 -6.16
C SER A 120 2.21 7.43 -4.98
N ALA A 121 1.05 6.96 -4.51
CA ALA A 121 0.95 5.94 -3.48
C ALA A 121 1.65 4.63 -3.89
N PHE A 122 1.49 4.22 -5.14
CA PHE A 122 2.16 3.04 -5.67
C PHE A 122 3.68 3.19 -5.68
N ILE A 123 4.20 4.31 -6.20
CA ILE A 123 5.64 4.57 -6.28
C ILE A 123 6.26 4.62 -4.88
N ALA A 124 5.63 5.32 -3.94
CA ALA A 124 6.13 5.41 -2.57
C ALA A 124 6.10 4.07 -1.84
N ALA A 125 5.05 3.29 -2.01
CA ALA A 125 4.95 1.94 -1.46
C ALA A 125 6.04 1.03 -2.02
N TYR A 126 6.29 1.11 -3.33
CA TYR A 126 7.34 0.34 -3.98
C TYR A 126 8.74 0.73 -3.45
N VAL A 127 9.03 2.03 -3.35
CA VAL A 127 10.30 2.51 -2.77
C VAL A 127 10.46 2.05 -1.31
N ALA A 128 9.38 2.05 -0.53
CA ALA A 128 9.41 1.55 0.85
C ALA A 128 9.71 0.04 0.91
N ILE A 129 9.19 -0.75 -0.02
CA ILE A 129 9.50 -2.18 -0.15
C ILE A 129 10.97 -2.41 -0.47
N GLU A 130 11.50 -1.69 -1.46
CA GLU A 130 12.92 -1.79 -1.83
C GLU A 130 13.85 -1.34 -0.67
N ALA A 131 13.48 -0.26 0.02
CA ALA A 131 14.20 0.16 1.23
C ALA A 131 14.14 -0.91 2.33
N GLY A 132 12.99 -1.55 2.50
CA GLY A 132 12.82 -2.68 3.41
C GLY A 132 13.75 -3.84 3.09
N HIS A 133 13.93 -4.18 1.82
CA HIS A 133 14.88 -5.21 1.37
C HIS A 133 16.33 -4.85 1.69
N LEU A 134 16.71 -3.58 1.58
CA LEU A 134 18.08 -3.12 1.90
C LEU A 134 18.40 -3.21 3.40
N VAL A 135 17.36 -3.06 4.24
CA VAL A 135 17.49 -3.09 5.70
C VAL A 135 17.31 -4.51 6.25
N SER A 136 16.50 -5.32 5.57
CA SER A 136 16.29 -6.73 5.89
C SER A 136 17.62 -7.50 5.80
N GLY A 137 17.97 -8.21 6.85
CA GLY A 137 19.23 -8.95 6.93
C GLY A 137 20.41 -8.19 7.54
N LYS A 138 20.27 -6.89 7.84
CA LYS A 138 21.37 -6.08 8.42
C LYS A 138 21.07 -5.50 9.80
N THR A 139 19.85 -5.62 10.29
CA THR A 139 19.43 -5.02 11.56
C THR A 139 18.93 -6.08 12.55
N PRO A 140 19.14 -5.87 13.88
CA PRO A 140 18.59 -6.74 14.92
C PRO A 140 17.06 -6.82 14.93
N VAL A 141 16.39 -6.02 14.12
CA VAL A 141 14.93 -6.08 13.85
C VAL A 141 14.56 -7.39 13.13
N ASP A 142 15.49 -8.03 12.43
CA ASP A 142 15.29 -9.36 11.84
C ASP A 142 14.96 -10.44 12.89
N ILE A 143 15.40 -10.26 14.13
CA ILE A 143 15.08 -11.18 15.24
C ILE A 143 13.58 -11.17 15.52
N CYS A 144 12.92 -10.01 15.46
CA CYS A 144 11.46 -9.91 15.58
C CYS A 144 10.72 -10.56 14.41
N LEU A 145 11.29 -10.50 13.20
CA LEU A 145 10.73 -11.13 12.00
C LEU A 145 10.91 -12.65 12.01
N LEU A 146 12.01 -13.14 12.59
CA LEU A 146 12.26 -14.59 12.75
C LEU A 146 11.26 -15.23 13.74
N TYR A 147 10.82 -14.47 14.75
CA TYR A 147 9.81 -14.95 15.71
C TYR A 147 8.40 -14.97 15.15
N THR A 148 8.10 -14.19 14.11
CA THR A 148 6.80 -14.15 13.41
C THR A 148 6.79 -14.99 12.14
N SER A 149 7.92 -15.54 11.72
CA SER A 149 7.97 -16.48 10.60
C SER A 149 7.30 -17.81 11.04
N PRO A 150 6.32 -18.31 10.29
CA PRO A 150 5.71 -19.62 10.60
C PRO A 150 6.81 -20.67 10.68
N SER A 151 6.82 -21.39 11.79
CA SER A 151 7.76 -22.49 12.05
C SER A 151 7.86 -23.41 10.83
N PRO A 152 9.06 -23.96 10.52
CA PRO A 152 9.22 -24.92 9.42
C PRO A 152 8.27 -26.13 9.49
N ARG A 153 7.66 -26.38 10.66
CA ARG A 153 6.67 -27.43 10.88
C ARG A 153 5.32 -27.18 10.20
N ASP A 154 5.02 -25.96 9.81
CA ASP A 154 3.72 -25.63 9.20
C ASP A 154 3.73 -25.73 7.66
N ARG A 155 4.89 -26.01 7.05
CA ARG A 155 5.01 -26.20 5.59
C ARG A 155 4.67 -27.60 5.10
N THR A 156 4.34 -28.53 5.97
CA THR A 156 4.09 -29.95 5.62
C THR A 156 2.65 -30.41 5.88
N ARG A 157 1.70 -29.50 5.86
CA ARG A 157 0.26 -29.85 5.83
C ARG A 157 -0.43 -29.23 4.65
#